data_4a0ca5b700581ecabd5fc2d32070edee
#
_entry.id   4a0ca5b700581ecabd5fc2d32070edee
#
_cell.length_a   1.000
_cell.length_b   1.000
_cell.length_c   1.000
_cell.angle_alpha   90.00
_cell.angle_beta   90.00
_cell.angle_gamma   90.00
#
_symmetry.space_group_name_H-M   'P 1'
#
loop_
_entity.id
_entity.type
_entity.pdbx_description
1 polymer ?
#
loop_
_entity_poly.entity_id
_entity_poly.type
_entity_poly.pdbx_seq_one_letter_code
_entity_poly.pdbx_strand_id
1 'polypeptide(L)'
;EYFEVSWHPCARPDHQTWQGRVFSKKELGTVCGYGTVTGLCGANCRHTFHPFIPGVSERLYPDDWLEEQNKREAQTKEWNGKQLNAYEQTQQQRKMETAMRAQRQKIRLLEEAGADKDDIMLEKAKYQGQLNEYKQFSKKMGLVEQRERIYQDGLGKVATNTKQQNARYTPEMIRNAKIDSNQYKRYKEVLKEDAGSLADFRQMKYNDPEKWDELQHRYSVVRLYD
;
A
#
# COMPACT_ATOMS: atom_id res chain seq x y z
N GLU A 1 -29.32 -27.42 17.18
CA GLU A 1 -29.47 -26.14 16.48
C GLU A 1 -28.43 -26.05 15.38
N TYR A 2 -28.85 -25.66 14.18
CA TYR A 2 -27.99 -25.45 13.04
C TYR A 2 -28.06 -23.99 12.57
N PHE A 3 -27.00 -23.53 11.92
CA PHE A 3 -26.86 -22.17 11.44
C PHE A 3 -26.18 -22.17 10.08
N GLU A 4 -26.66 -21.35 9.17
CA GLU A 4 -25.97 -21.07 7.92
C GLU A 4 -25.11 -19.82 8.06
N VAL A 5 -23.82 -19.92 7.70
CA VAL A 5 -22.87 -18.82 7.76
C VAL A 5 -22.94 -18.04 6.46
N SER A 6 -22.91 -16.70 6.53
CA SER A 6 -22.90 -15.86 5.33
C SER A 6 -21.66 -16.08 4.47
N TRP A 7 -21.80 -15.89 3.15
CA TRP A 7 -20.69 -15.87 2.22
C TRP A 7 -20.31 -14.42 1.89
N HIS A 8 -19.03 -14.13 1.76
CA HIS A 8 -18.51 -12.82 1.38
C HIS A 8 -17.37 -12.96 0.36
N PRO A 9 -17.34 -12.12 -0.71
CA PRO A 9 -16.25 -12.13 -1.66
C PRO A 9 -14.94 -11.68 -1.00
N CYS A 10 -13.83 -12.22 -1.48
CA CYS A 10 -12.48 -11.93 -1.00
C CYS A 10 -12.32 -12.15 0.52
N ALA A 11 -12.94 -13.20 1.05
CA ALA A 11 -12.74 -13.63 2.41
C ALA A 11 -11.29 -14.08 2.63
N ARG A 12 -10.82 -14.01 3.89
CA ARG A 12 -9.51 -14.58 4.26
C ARG A 12 -9.46 -16.08 3.93
N PRO A 13 -8.29 -16.63 3.56
CA PRO A 13 -8.19 -18.03 3.14
C PRO A 13 -8.74 -19.04 4.16
N ASP A 14 -8.55 -18.79 5.47
CA ASP A 14 -9.11 -19.59 6.56
C ASP A 14 -10.65 -19.52 6.61
N HIS A 15 -11.25 -18.37 6.30
CA HIS A 15 -12.69 -18.20 6.25
C HIS A 15 -13.34 -18.77 4.98
N GLN A 16 -12.59 -18.83 3.88
CA GLN A 16 -13.07 -19.44 2.62
C GLN A 16 -13.44 -20.92 2.79
N THR A 17 -12.82 -21.60 3.73
CA THR A 17 -13.04 -23.04 3.98
C THR A 17 -14.42 -23.35 4.54
N TRP A 18 -15.04 -22.43 5.27
CA TRP A 18 -16.30 -22.65 5.98
C TRP A 18 -17.42 -21.64 5.63
N GLN A 19 -17.15 -20.53 4.96
CA GLN A 19 -18.20 -19.58 4.59
C GLN A 19 -19.29 -20.20 3.69
N GLY A 20 -20.53 -19.70 3.81
CA GLY A 20 -21.66 -20.14 3.02
C GLY A 20 -22.17 -21.57 3.36
N ARG A 21 -21.67 -22.18 4.41
CA ARG A 21 -22.05 -23.56 4.79
C ARG A 21 -22.89 -23.59 6.07
N VAL A 22 -23.54 -24.72 6.29
CA VAL A 22 -24.38 -24.96 7.46
C VAL A 22 -23.60 -25.75 8.51
N PHE A 23 -23.62 -25.28 9.74
CA PHE A 23 -22.93 -25.87 10.88
C PHE A 23 -23.85 -26.00 12.09
N SER A 24 -23.64 -27.02 12.91
CA SER A 24 -24.23 -27.10 14.25
C SER A 24 -23.63 -26.01 15.15
N LYS A 25 -24.32 -25.68 16.25
CA LYS A 25 -23.83 -24.74 17.26
C LYS A 25 -22.43 -25.07 17.78
N LYS A 26 -22.12 -26.38 17.94
CA LYS A 26 -20.79 -26.83 18.35
C LYS A 26 -19.73 -26.54 17.26
N GLU A 27 -20.05 -26.81 16.02
CA GLU A 27 -19.15 -26.62 14.88
C GLU A 27 -18.88 -25.15 14.57
N LEU A 28 -19.80 -24.23 14.89
CA LEU A 28 -19.49 -22.78 14.82
C LEU A 28 -18.25 -22.44 15.67
N GLY A 29 -18.09 -23.05 16.84
CA GLY A 29 -16.90 -22.88 17.68
C GLY A 29 -15.69 -23.65 17.16
N THR A 30 -15.85 -24.95 16.85
CA THR A 30 -14.72 -25.85 16.55
C THR A 30 -14.20 -25.74 15.13
N VAL A 31 -15.05 -25.42 14.15
CA VAL A 31 -14.70 -25.30 12.73
C VAL A 31 -14.54 -23.84 12.32
N CYS A 32 -15.53 -23.00 12.65
CA CYS A 32 -15.51 -21.60 12.22
C CYS A 32 -14.79 -20.69 13.24
N GLY A 33 -14.38 -21.19 14.37
CA GLY A 33 -13.66 -20.43 15.41
C GLY A 33 -14.53 -19.36 16.09
N TYR A 34 -15.86 -19.51 16.14
CA TYR A 34 -16.74 -18.58 16.84
C TYR A 34 -16.33 -18.43 18.31
N GLY A 35 -16.20 -17.19 18.77
CA GLY A 35 -15.68 -16.87 20.11
C GLY A 35 -14.15 -16.68 20.18
N THR A 36 -13.43 -16.85 19.07
CA THR A 36 -11.99 -16.54 18.98
C THR A 36 -11.75 -15.22 18.27
N VAL A 37 -10.58 -14.61 18.50
CA VAL A 37 -10.23 -13.31 17.92
C VAL A 37 -10.20 -13.34 16.39
N THR A 38 -9.77 -14.44 15.79
CA THR A 38 -9.60 -14.57 14.32
C THR A 38 -10.68 -15.36 13.62
N GLY A 39 -11.64 -15.93 14.36
CA GLY A 39 -12.71 -16.77 13.82
C GLY A 39 -13.95 -15.99 13.37
N LEU A 40 -15.05 -16.73 13.26
CA LEU A 40 -16.37 -16.20 12.91
C LEU A 40 -16.82 -15.11 13.90
N CYS A 41 -17.27 -13.97 13.39
CA CYS A 41 -17.60 -12.75 14.13
C CYS A 41 -16.43 -12.15 14.94
N GLY A 42 -15.20 -12.59 14.74
CA GLY A 42 -14.00 -12.05 15.37
C GLY A 42 -13.46 -10.79 14.67
N ALA A 43 -12.24 -10.40 15.01
CA ALA A 43 -11.60 -9.18 14.49
C ALA A 43 -11.49 -9.18 12.96
N ASN A 44 -12.02 -8.11 12.33
CA ASN A 44 -12.09 -7.94 10.88
C ASN A 44 -12.86 -9.05 10.13
N CYS A 45 -13.64 -9.86 10.83
CA CYS A 45 -14.59 -10.78 10.22
C CYS A 45 -15.83 -10.01 9.78
N ARG A 46 -16.31 -10.26 8.55
CA ARG A 46 -17.57 -9.70 8.04
C ARG A 46 -18.70 -10.71 8.02
N HIS A 47 -18.39 -11.97 8.36
CA HIS A 47 -19.35 -13.04 8.35
C HIS A 47 -20.31 -12.92 9.53
N THR A 48 -21.57 -13.24 9.25
CA THR A 48 -22.66 -13.43 10.21
C THR A 48 -23.21 -14.85 10.04
N PHE A 49 -24.08 -15.28 10.89
CA PHE A 49 -24.78 -16.55 10.76
C PHE A 49 -26.25 -16.37 11.18
N HIS A 50 -27.11 -17.20 10.62
CA HIS A 50 -28.55 -17.19 10.91
C HIS A 50 -29.06 -18.62 11.15
N PRO A 51 -30.16 -18.80 11.91
CA PRO A 51 -30.70 -20.11 12.18
C PRO A 51 -31.07 -20.87 10.90
N PHE A 52 -30.79 -22.16 10.89
CA PHE A 52 -31.11 -23.08 9.81
C PHE A 52 -31.83 -24.28 10.35
N ILE A 53 -33.02 -24.61 9.82
CA ILE A 53 -33.83 -25.76 10.25
C ILE A 53 -33.74 -26.83 9.17
N PRO A 54 -33.00 -27.93 9.41
CA PRO A 54 -32.91 -29.04 8.46
C PRO A 54 -34.27 -29.58 8.00
N GLY A 55 -34.45 -29.75 6.71
CA GLY A 55 -35.71 -30.21 6.12
C GLY A 55 -36.81 -29.14 5.96
N VAL A 56 -36.57 -27.91 6.46
CA VAL A 56 -37.51 -26.79 6.35
C VAL A 56 -36.87 -25.59 5.67
N SER A 57 -35.64 -25.20 6.10
CA SER A 57 -34.92 -24.08 5.53
C SER A 57 -34.26 -24.46 4.21
N GLU A 58 -34.34 -23.60 3.23
CA GLU A 58 -33.54 -23.65 2.00
C GLU A 58 -32.20 -22.97 2.23
N ARG A 59 -31.13 -23.52 1.63
CA ARG A 59 -29.80 -22.92 1.71
C ARG A 59 -29.73 -21.68 0.82
N LEU A 60 -29.22 -20.58 1.37
CA LEU A 60 -28.92 -19.35 0.62
C LEU A 60 -27.74 -19.55 -0.34
N TYR A 61 -26.82 -20.46 0.01
CA TYR A 61 -25.60 -20.73 -0.74
C TYR A 61 -25.51 -22.22 -1.07
N PRO A 62 -26.13 -22.70 -2.17
CA PRO A 62 -26.03 -24.09 -2.62
C PRO A 62 -24.58 -24.50 -2.93
N ASP A 63 -24.27 -25.80 -2.85
CA ASP A 63 -22.90 -26.29 -3.00
C ASP A 63 -22.31 -26.02 -4.37
N ASP A 64 -23.11 -26.16 -5.45
CA ASP A 64 -22.71 -25.83 -6.81
C ASP A 64 -22.37 -24.35 -6.99
N TRP A 65 -23.17 -23.47 -6.41
CA TRP A 65 -22.91 -22.03 -6.40
C TRP A 65 -21.62 -21.70 -5.63
N LEU A 66 -21.42 -22.31 -4.44
CA LEU A 66 -20.19 -22.13 -3.65
C LEU A 66 -18.94 -22.56 -4.42
N GLU A 67 -19.05 -23.71 -5.11
CA GLU A 67 -17.93 -24.22 -5.92
C GLU A 67 -17.59 -23.25 -7.05
N GLU A 68 -18.60 -22.72 -7.73
CA GLU A 68 -18.40 -21.71 -8.78
C GLU A 68 -17.75 -20.42 -8.24
N GLN A 69 -18.21 -19.90 -7.09
CA GLN A 69 -17.61 -18.72 -6.48
C GLN A 69 -16.17 -18.98 -6.05
N ASN A 70 -15.88 -20.13 -5.44
CA ASN A 70 -14.52 -20.49 -5.04
C ASN A 70 -13.58 -20.60 -6.25
N LYS A 71 -14.06 -21.17 -7.38
CA LYS A 71 -13.31 -21.20 -8.63
C LYS A 71 -13.01 -19.79 -9.17
N ARG A 72 -13.99 -18.90 -9.10
CA ARG A 72 -13.82 -17.50 -9.52
C ARG A 72 -12.81 -16.76 -8.64
N GLU A 73 -12.87 -16.93 -7.34
CA GLU A 73 -11.95 -16.28 -6.38
C GLU A 73 -10.52 -16.84 -6.45
N ALA A 74 -10.37 -18.09 -6.84
CA ALA A 74 -9.07 -18.73 -7.07
C ALA A 74 -8.38 -18.24 -8.36
N GLN A 75 -9.12 -17.62 -9.30
CA GLN A 75 -8.52 -17.09 -10.52
C GLN A 75 -7.51 -16.01 -10.20
N THR A 76 -6.31 -16.16 -10.76
CA THR A 76 -5.23 -15.22 -10.54
C THR A 76 -5.10 -14.21 -11.67
N LYS A 77 -4.63 -13.01 -11.33
CA LYS A 77 -4.18 -11.99 -12.30
C LYS A 77 -2.76 -11.58 -11.95
N GLU A 78 -1.95 -11.38 -12.99
CA GLU A 78 -0.55 -11.00 -12.81
C GLU A 78 -0.39 -9.51 -12.52
N TRP A 79 0.46 -9.19 -11.52
CA TRP A 79 0.95 -7.85 -11.25
C TRP A 79 2.41 -7.87 -10.83
N ASN A 80 3.26 -7.17 -11.58
CA ASN A 80 4.70 -7.07 -11.32
C ASN A 80 5.37 -8.44 -11.11
N GLY A 81 5.03 -9.44 -11.96
CA GLY A 81 5.58 -10.78 -11.90
C GLY A 81 4.96 -11.70 -10.83
N LYS A 82 3.94 -11.23 -10.11
CA LYS A 82 3.22 -12.02 -9.09
C LYS A 82 1.81 -12.35 -9.57
N GLN A 83 1.42 -13.60 -9.39
CA GLN A 83 0.04 -14.05 -9.60
C GLN A 83 -0.75 -13.79 -8.30
N LEU A 84 -1.83 -13.02 -8.40
CA LEU A 84 -2.65 -12.61 -7.26
C LEU A 84 -4.08 -13.12 -7.43
N ASN A 85 -4.59 -13.91 -6.47
CA ASN A 85 -5.98 -14.30 -6.39
C ASN A 85 -6.87 -13.13 -5.90
N ALA A 86 -8.19 -13.30 -5.85
CA ALA A 86 -9.13 -12.23 -5.50
C ALA A 86 -8.83 -11.60 -4.12
N TYR A 87 -8.53 -12.42 -3.12
CA TYR A 87 -8.13 -11.93 -1.79
C TYR A 87 -6.83 -11.13 -1.83
N GLU A 88 -5.79 -11.66 -2.47
CA GLU A 88 -4.48 -11.02 -2.58
C GLU A 88 -4.54 -9.69 -3.34
N GLN A 89 -5.38 -9.62 -4.39
CA GLN A 89 -5.64 -8.38 -5.13
C GLN A 89 -6.19 -7.30 -4.18
N THR A 90 -7.17 -7.63 -3.35
CA THR A 90 -7.74 -6.66 -2.39
C THR A 90 -6.75 -6.28 -1.29
N GLN A 91 -5.93 -7.22 -0.80
CA GLN A 91 -4.88 -6.93 0.17
C GLN A 91 -3.79 -6.02 -0.43
N GLN A 92 -3.40 -6.26 -1.69
CA GLN A 92 -2.44 -5.40 -2.38
C GLN A 92 -2.99 -3.98 -2.55
N GLN A 93 -4.27 -3.84 -2.91
CA GLN A 93 -4.93 -2.54 -3.00
C GLN A 93 -4.86 -1.78 -1.65
N ARG A 94 -5.19 -2.45 -0.55
CA ARG A 94 -5.12 -1.87 0.81
C ARG A 94 -3.70 -1.47 1.23
N LYS A 95 -2.69 -2.27 0.85
CA LYS A 95 -1.27 -1.91 1.08
C LYS A 95 -0.90 -0.62 0.35
N MET A 96 -1.35 -0.47 -0.89
CA MET A 96 -1.11 0.76 -1.67
C MET A 96 -1.80 1.96 -1.03
N GLU A 97 -3.05 1.84 -0.60
CA GLU A 97 -3.81 2.89 0.10
C GLU A 97 -3.10 3.31 1.40
N THR A 98 -2.60 2.35 2.18
CA THR A 98 -1.85 2.62 3.42
C THR A 98 -0.52 3.33 3.13
N ALA A 99 0.22 2.89 2.11
CA ALA A 99 1.46 3.53 1.69
C ALA A 99 1.22 4.97 1.22
N MET A 100 0.14 5.22 0.50
CA MET A 100 -0.24 6.57 0.07
C MET A 100 -0.61 7.48 1.26
N ARG A 101 -1.33 6.97 2.28
CA ARG A 101 -1.58 7.74 3.51
C ARG A 101 -0.30 8.12 4.22
N ALA A 102 0.60 7.17 4.41
CA ALA A 102 1.91 7.44 5.02
C ALA A 102 2.71 8.48 4.23
N GLN A 103 2.66 8.41 2.90
CA GLN A 103 3.32 9.38 2.02
C GLN A 103 2.71 10.78 2.16
N ARG A 104 1.38 10.89 2.27
CA ARG A 104 0.66 12.16 2.49
C ARG A 104 1.04 12.80 3.82
N GLN A 105 1.05 12.01 4.90
CA GLN A 105 1.49 12.47 6.22
C GLN A 105 2.95 12.95 6.21
N LYS A 106 3.83 12.20 5.53
CA LYS A 106 5.23 12.61 5.37
C LYS A 106 5.37 13.96 4.67
N ILE A 107 4.63 14.19 3.57
CA ILE A 107 4.65 15.48 2.87
C ILE A 107 4.20 16.59 3.80
N ARG A 108 3.12 16.37 4.56
CA ARG A 108 2.60 17.36 5.50
C ARG A 108 3.59 17.72 6.60
N LEU A 109 4.22 16.71 7.19
CA LEU A 109 5.26 16.93 8.21
C LEU A 109 6.47 17.70 7.67
N LEU A 110 6.90 17.43 6.45
CA LEU A 110 7.99 18.17 5.80
C LEU A 110 7.61 19.62 5.54
N GLU A 111 6.37 19.89 5.11
CA GLU A 111 5.86 21.25 4.92
C GLU A 111 5.79 22.02 6.26
N GLU A 112 5.29 21.40 7.32
CA GLU A 112 5.19 21.98 8.66
C GLU A 112 6.56 22.23 9.31
N ALA A 113 7.52 21.33 9.04
CA ALA A 113 8.90 21.48 9.50
C ALA A 113 9.72 22.51 8.71
N GLY A 114 9.16 23.12 7.67
CA GLY A 114 9.89 24.05 6.80
C GLY A 114 11.04 23.41 6.03
N ALA A 115 10.90 22.11 5.68
CA ALA A 115 11.93 21.38 4.93
C ALA A 115 12.19 21.99 3.55
N ASP A 116 13.32 21.63 2.96
CA ASP A 116 13.70 22.11 1.63
C ASP A 116 12.60 21.85 0.58
N LYS A 117 12.38 22.85 -0.28
CA LYS A 117 11.32 22.78 -1.31
C LYS A 117 11.52 21.64 -2.29
N ASP A 118 12.77 21.27 -2.58
CA ASP A 118 13.07 20.15 -3.49
C ASP A 118 12.76 18.82 -2.83
N ASP A 119 12.99 18.68 -1.53
CA ASP A 119 12.61 17.48 -0.78
C ASP A 119 11.10 17.31 -0.73
N ILE A 120 10.36 18.38 -0.44
CA ILE A 120 8.90 18.39 -0.44
C ILE A 120 8.37 18.02 -1.84
N MET A 121 8.95 18.60 -2.88
CA MET A 121 8.59 18.32 -4.28
C MET A 121 8.84 16.84 -4.64
N LEU A 122 9.98 16.29 -4.25
CA LEU A 122 10.33 14.88 -4.51
C LEU A 122 9.30 13.93 -3.85
N GLU A 123 8.91 14.22 -2.61
CA GLU A 123 7.91 13.40 -1.91
C GLU A 123 6.50 13.56 -2.51
N LYS A 124 6.14 14.76 -3.01
CA LYS A 124 4.91 14.98 -3.79
C LYS A 124 4.92 14.21 -5.11
N ALA A 125 6.03 14.21 -5.85
CA ALA A 125 6.20 13.41 -7.07
C ALA A 125 6.07 11.91 -6.80
N LYS A 126 6.64 11.43 -5.70
CA LYS A 126 6.51 10.04 -5.25
C LYS A 126 5.05 9.66 -4.96
N TYR A 127 4.31 10.53 -4.27
CA TYR A 127 2.87 10.33 -4.04
C TYR A 127 2.09 10.23 -5.36
N GLN A 128 2.36 11.09 -6.34
CA GLN A 128 1.73 11.03 -7.66
C GLN A 128 2.05 9.72 -8.39
N GLY A 129 3.29 9.23 -8.28
CA GLY A 129 3.69 7.92 -8.80
C GLY A 129 2.87 6.79 -8.18
N GLN A 130 2.75 6.78 -6.85
CA GLN A 130 1.93 5.81 -6.11
C GLN A 130 0.45 5.86 -6.54
N LEU A 131 -0.11 7.07 -6.71
CA LEU A 131 -1.49 7.24 -7.15
C LEU A 131 -1.72 6.71 -8.58
N ASN A 132 -0.77 6.92 -9.48
CA ASN A 132 -0.84 6.39 -10.84
C ASN A 132 -0.74 4.85 -10.85
N GLU A 133 0.16 4.28 -10.06
CA GLU A 133 0.30 2.84 -9.91
C GLU A 133 -0.98 2.22 -9.31
N TYR A 134 -1.57 2.84 -8.29
CA TYR A 134 -2.84 2.43 -7.69
C TYR A 134 -3.99 2.40 -8.69
N LYS A 135 -4.10 3.43 -9.55
CA LYS A 135 -5.09 3.48 -10.62
C LYS A 135 -4.90 2.35 -11.64
N GLN A 136 -3.66 2.15 -12.08
CA GLN A 136 -3.32 1.09 -13.04
C GLN A 136 -3.60 -0.29 -12.44
N PHE A 137 -3.21 -0.51 -11.19
CA PHE A 137 -3.49 -1.74 -10.46
C PHE A 137 -5.00 -1.99 -10.36
N SER A 138 -5.77 -1.02 -9.85
CA SER A 138 -7.21 -1.15 -9.67
C SER A 138 -7.91 -1.44 -11.00
N LYS A 139 -7.53 -0.74 -12.07
CA LYS A 139 -8.06 -0.98 -13.43
C LYS A 139 -7.72 -2.39 -13.93
N LYS A 140 -6.47 -2.84 -13.81
CA LYS A 140 -6.02 -4.17 -14.27
C LYS A 140 -6.72 -5.30 -13.50
N MET A 141 -6.91 -5.13 -12.19
CA MET A 141 -7.58 -6.10 -11.34
C MET A 141 -9.12 -6.06 -11.47
N GLY A 142 -9.69 -4.98 -12.02
CA GLY A 142 -11.14 -4.77 -12.05
C GLY A 142 -11.70 -4.36 -10.70
N LEU A 143 -10.88 -3.72 -9.85
CA LEU A 143 -11.27 -3.24 -8.53
C LEU A 143 -11.72 -1.78 -8.58
N VAL A 144 -12.70 -1.44 -7.77
CA VAL A 144 -13.11 -0.04 -7.58
C VAL A 144 -12.05 0.69 -6.75
N GLU A 145 -11.66 1.90 -7.19
CA GLU A 145 -10.77 2.77 -6.42
C GLU A 145 -11.48 3.27 -5.16
N GLN A 146 -10.90 3.02 -4.00
CA GLN A 146 -11.45 3.44 -2.70
C GLN A 146 -10.68 4.65 -2.17
N ARG A 147 -10.81 5.77 -2.87
CA ARG A 147 -10.06 7.00 -2.56
C ARG A 147 -10.40 7.59 -1.20
N GLU A 148 -11.61 7.41 -0.71
CA GLU A 148 -12.03 7.79 0.63
C GLU A 148 -11.11 7.21 1.70
N ARG A 149 -10.59 6.00 1.49
CA ARG A 149 -9.62 5.37 2.41
C ARG A 149 -8.26 6.05 2.40
N ILE A 150 -7.88 6.67 1.27
CA ILE A 150 -6.62 7.42 1.17
C ILE A 150 -6.75 8.77 1.88
N TYR A 151 -7.94 9.38 1.83
CA TYR A 151 -8.22 10.72 2.36
C TYR A 151 -8.76 10.73 3.80
N GLN A 152 -8.86 9.59 4.47
CA GLN A 152 -9.28 9.48 5.87
C GLN A 152 -8.38 10.24 6.85
N ASP A 153 -7.17 10.60 6.41
CA ASP A 153 -6.20 11.37 7.19
C ASP A 153 -6.60 12.84 7.44
N GLY A 154 -7.65 13.32 6.80
CA GLY A 154 -8.13 14.70 6.93
C GLY A 154 -7.23 15.78 6.32
N LEU A 155 -6.11 15.42 5.70
CA LEU A 155 -5.09 16.35 5.20
C LEU A 155 -5.49 17.10 3.92
N GLY A 156 -6.66 16.87 3.36
CA GLY A 156 -7.12 17.53 2.13
C GLY A 156 -6.21 17.22 0.92
N LYS A 157 -5.97 18.20 0.06
CA LYS A 157 -5.07 18.06 -1.09
C LYS A 157 -3.62 18.33 -0.69
N VAL A 158 -2.84 17.26 -0.57
CA VAL A 158 -1.41 17.34 -0.24
C VAL A 158 -0.54 17.56 -1.48
N ALA A 159 -0.96 17.05 -2.64
CA ALA A 159 -0.31 17.30 -3.92
C ALA A 159 -1.37 17.53 -4.99
N THR A 160 -1.24 18.63 -5.73
CA THR A 160 -2.16 18.94 -6.85
C THR A 160 -1.73 18.22 -8.11
N ASN A 161 -2.70 17.56 -8.75
CA ASN A 161 -2.50 16.93 -10.05
C ASN A 161 -2.79 17.95 -11.16
N THR A 162 -2.01 19.02 -11.25
CA THR A 162 -2.12 19.95 -12.37
C THR A 162 -1.30 19.41 -13.52
N LYS A 163 -1.87 19.39 -14.74
CA LYS A 163 -1.17 19.05 -15.98
C LYS A 163 0.12 19.84 -16.14
N GLN A 164 0.19 21.06 -15.59
CA GLN A 164 1.36 21.92 -15.56
C GLN A 164 2.49 21.42 -14.67
N GLN A 165 2.21 20.74 -13.53
CA GLN A 165 3.24 20.15 -12.69
C GLN A 165 3.78 18.83 -13.26
N ASN A 166 2.91 18.03 -13.91
CA ASN A 166 3.36 16.81 -14.59
C ASN A 166 4.22 17.10 -15.84
N ALA A 167 4.02 18.24 -16.49
CA ALA A 167 4.87 18.70 -17.60
C ALA A 167 6.23 19.25 -17.13
N ARG A 168 6.35 19.63 -15.86
CA ARG A 168 7.57 20.19 -15.26
C ARG A 168 8.59 19.14 -14.84
N TYR A 169 8.16 17.90 -14.58
CA TYR A 169 9.04 16.84 -14.04
C TYR A 169 8.99 15.63 -14.94
N THR A 170 10.03 15.44 -15.75
CA THR A 170 10.18 14.23 -16.55
C THR A 170 10.49 13.03 -15.64
N PRO A 171 10.20 11.78 -16.08
CA PRO A 171 10.63 10.57 -15.37
C PRO A 171 12.13 10.55 -15.08
N GLU A 172 12.92 11.17 -15.96
CA GLU A 172 14.38 11.31 -15.83
C GLU A 172 14.75 12.26 -14.69
N MET A 173 14.11 13.43 -14.59
CA MET A 173 14.31 14.37 -13.48
C MET A 173 13.97 13.71 -12.13
N ILE A 174 12.88 12.95 -12.06
CA ILE A 174 12.49 12.21 -10.86
C ILE A 174 13.54 11.15 -10.51
N ARG A 175 14.07 10.44 -11.50
CA ARG A 175 15.14 9.44 -11.32
C ARG A 175 16.41 10.09 -10.80
N ASN A 176 16.86 11.17 -11.41
CA ASN A 176 18.06 11.89 -11.02
C ASN A 176 17.94 12.48 -9.61
N ALA A 177 16.82 13.12 -9.30
CA ALA A 177 16.53 13.61 -7.95
C ALA A 177 16.60 12.50 -6.88
N LYS A 178 16.16 11.29 -7.23
CA LYS A 178 16.21 10.12 -6.36
C LYS A 178 17.64 9.59 -6.15
N ILE A 179 18.44 9.61 -7.22
CA ILE A 179 19.87 9.26 -7.18
C ILE A 179 20.62 10.25 -6.29
N ASP A 180 20.39 11.55 -6.47
CA ASP A 180 21.03 12.60 -5.67
C ASP A 180 20.65 12.50 -4.20
N SER A 181 19.37 12.32 -3.88
CA SER A 181 18.91 12.15 -2.49
C SER A 181 19.55 10.94 -1.82
N ASN A 182 19.70 9.82 -2.53
CA ASN A 182 20.36 8.62 -2.00
C ASN A 182 21.87 8.82 -1.85
N GLN A 183 22.49 9.54 -2.76
CA GLN A 183 23.91 9.87 -2.68
C GLN A 183 24.18 10.83 -1.52
N TYR A 184 23.39 11.91 -1.41
CA TYR A 184 23.46 12.86 -0.32
C TYR A 184 23.32 12.19 1.06
N LYS A 185 22.38 11.27 1.25
CA LYS A 185 22.22 10.54 2.53
C LYS A 185 23.50 9.83 2.94
N ARG A 186 24.18 9.16 2.00
CA ARG A 186 25.47 8.49 2.27
C ARG A 186 26.55 9.47 2.67
N TYR A 187 26.61 10.64 1.99
CA TYR A 187 27.55 11.69 2.33
C TYR A 187 27.25 12.33 3.69
N LYS A 188 25.96 12.54 3.99
CA LYS A 188 25.50 13.09 5.27
C LYS A 188 25.77 12.14 6.45
N GLU A 189 25.68 10.84 6.24
CA GLU A 189 26.03 9.82 7.26
C GLU A 189 27.50 9.92 7.65
N VAL A 190 28.38 10.10 6.67
CA VAL A 190 29.86 10.12 6.87
C VAL A 190 30.34 11.51 7.29
N LEU A 191 29.96 12.54 6.54
CA LEU A 191 30.49 13.90 6.71
C LEU A 191 29.69 14.77 7.71
N LYS A 192 28.56 14.28 8.23
CA LYS A 192 27.68 14.99 9.18
C LYS A 192 27.32 16.40 8.66
N GLU A 193 27.67 17.45 9.43
CA GLU A 193 27.36 18.84 9.09
C GLU A 193 28.13 19.34 7.86
N ASP A 194 29.31 18.81 7.56
CA ASP A 194 30.14 19.20 6.42
C ASP A 194 29.52 18.84 5.07
N ALA A 195 28.53 17.93 5.03
CA ALA A 195 27.78 17.63 3.80
C ALA A 195 26.82 18.76 3.39
N GLY A 196 26.59 19.77 4.24
CA GLY A 196 25.66 20.86 3.98
C GLY A 196 24.21 20.42 3.86
N SER A 197 23.40 21.21 3.15
CA SER A 197 22.03 20.83 2.76
C SER A 197 22.01 20.02 1.45
N LEU A 198 20.89 19.36 1.14
CA LEU A 198 20.72 18.68 -0.15
C LEU A 198 20.81 19.68 -1.34
N ALA A 199 20.34 20.91 -1.13
CA ALA A 199 20.43 21.97 -2.14
C ALA A 199 21.90 22.36 -2.41
N ASP A 200 22.71 22.54 -1.34
CA ASP A 200 24.15 22.82 -1.47
C ASP A 200 24.88 21.65 -2.16
N PHE A 201 24.54 20.44 -1.78
CA PHE A 201 25.09 19.22 -2.37
C PHE A 201 24.84 19.13 -3.90
N ARG A 202 23.62 19.44 -4.34
CA ARG A 202 23.26 19.50 -5.75
C ARG A 202 23.95 20.66 -6.47
N GLN A 203 24.01 21.83 -5.81
CA GLN A 203 24.70 22.98 -6.37
C GLN A 203 26.17 22.68 -6.61
N MET A 204 26.87 22.07 -5.65
CA MET A 204 28.26 21.62 -5.82
C MET A 204 28.36 20.59 -6.97
N LYS A 205 27.53 19.56 -6.92
CA LYS A 205 27.59 18.44 -7.90
C LYS A 205 27.42 18.86 -9.34
N TYR A 206 26.54 19.83 -9.63
CA TYR A 206 26.16 20.18 -10.99
C TYR A 206 26.72 21.50 -11.47
N ASN A 207 27.08 22.42 -10.57
CA ASN A 207 27.44 23.77 -10.93
C ASN A 207 28.81 24.23 -10.40
N ASP A 208 29.46 23.44 -9.52
CA ASP A 208 30.74 23.79 -8.91
C ASP A 208 31.65 22.55 -8.84
N PRO A 209 32.33 22.20 -9.96
CA PRO A 209 33.16 21.00 -10.02
C PRO A 209 34.29 20.96 -8.99
N GLU A 210 34.90 22.13 -8.66
CA GLU A 210 36.00 22.19 -7.71
C GLU A 210 35.54 21.82 -6.30
N LYS A 211 34.42 22.39 -5.81
CA LYS A 211 33.83 22.04 -4.55
C LYS A 211 33.27 20.61 -4.53
N TRP A 212 32.82 20.13 -5.66
CA TRP A 212 32.35 18.74 -5.78
C TRP A 212 33.49 17.75 -5.60
N ASP A 213 34.64 18.00 -6.25
CA ASP A 213 35.84 17.15 -6.12
C ASP A 213 36.39 17.21 -4.69
N GLU A 214 36.40 18.39 -4.05
CA GLU A 214 36.78 18.55 -2.65
C GLU A 214 35.88 17.74 -1.72
N LEU A 215 34.55 17.81 -1.91
CA LEU A 215 33.59 17.06 -1.12
C LEU A 215 33.75 15.54 -1.29
N GLN A 216 34.00 15.09 -2.53
CA GLN A 216 34.28 13.68 -2.81
C GLN A 216 35.57 13.19 -2.16
N HIS A 217 36.61 14.01 -2.20
CA HIS A 217 37.88 13.71 -1.53
C HIS A 217 37.70 13.57 -0.02
N ARG A 218 37.03 14.55 0.62
CA ARG A 218 36.69 14.49 2.05
C ARG A 218 35.90 13.22 2.41
N TYR A 219 34.88 12.89 1.63
CA TYR A 219 34.10 11.69 1.83
C TYR A 219 34.94 10.42 1.76
N SER A 220 35.86 10.35 0.80
CA SER A 220 36.73 9.21 0.61
C SER A 220 37.72 9.05 1.77
N VAL A 221 38.30 10.17 2.25
CA VAL A 221 39.24 10.17 3.37
C VAL A 221 38.56 9.73 4.65
N VAL A 222 37.43 10.35 5.03
CA VAL A 222 36.74 10.01 6.28
C VAL A 222 36.30 8.55 6.28
N ARG A 223 35.78 8.03 5.14
CA ARG A 223 35.37 6.63 5.02
C ARG A 223 36.50 5.61 5.13
N LEU A 224 37.75 6.00 4.92
CA LEU A 224 38.90 5.11 5.09
C LEU A 224 39.33 4.97 6.54
N TYR A 225 38.91 5.89 7.42
CA TYR A 225 39.31 5.93 8.83
C TYR A 225 38.16 5.53 9.80
N ASP A 226 36.93 5.31 9.30
CA ASP A 226 35.80 4.70 10.02
C ASP A 226 35.73 3.16 9.76
#